data_92f52f516e33d5f2c70de54ee5bdbff3
#
_entry.id   92f52f516e33d5f2c70de54ee5bdbff3
#
_cell.length_a   1.000
_cell.length_b   1.000
_cell.length_c   1.000
_cell.angle_alpha   90.00
_cell.angle_beta   90.00
_cell.angle_gamma   90.00
#
_symmetry.space_group_name_H-M   'P 1'
#
loop_
_entity.id
_entity.type
_entity.pdbx_description
1 polymer ?
#
loop_
_entity_poly.entity_id
_entity_poly.type
_entity_poly.pdbx_seq_one_letter_code
_entity_poly.pdbx_strand_id
1 'polypeptide(L)'
;MFKLIASDMDGTLLDENGQVPPETYELILALHEHGVHFAASSGRRYDRLCEFFAPVRDKMDFVAANGAQVYADGKMVDREVYSHLAIRRLAQAPQYSQLSFRH
;
A
#
# COMPACT_ATOMS: atom_id res chain seq x y z
N MET A 1 -15.48 4.96 -6.78
CA MET A 1 -14.87 5.83 -5.77
C MET A 1 -13.50 5.29 -5.37
N PHE A 2 -12.52 6.15 -5.30
CA PHE A 2 -11.16 5.75 -4.93
C PHE A 2 -11.04 5.68 -3.41
N LYS A 3 -10.69 4.52 -2.88
CA LYS A 3 -10.47 4.30 -1.45
C LYS A 3 -9.07 3.76 -1.27
N LEU A 4 -8.35 4.31 -0.30
CA LEU A 4 -6.95 3.98 -0.11
C LEU A 4 -6.62 3.81 1.37
N ILE A 5 -5.89 2.73 1.67
CA ILE A 5 -5.28 2.48 2.97
C ILE A 5 -3.78 2.36 2.72
N ALA A 6 -2.99 3.15 3.41
CA ALA A 6 -1.54 3.17 3.21
C ALA A 6 -0.80 2.81 4.48
N SER A 7 0.33 2.12 4.35
CA SER A 7 1.13 1.68 5.49
C SER A 7 2.62 1.75 5.18
N ASP A 8 3.40 2.08 6.21
CA ASP A 8 4.85 1.94 6.15
C ASP A 8 5.23 0.47 6.28
N MET A 9 6.41 0.13 5.76
CA MET A 9 6.91 -1.24 5.81
C MET A 9 7.52 -1.57 7.18
N ASP A 10 8.52 -0.80 7.57
CA ASP A 10 9.30 -1.13 8.76
C ASP A 10 8.50 -0.81 10.01
N GLY A 11 8.46 -1.78 10.93
CA GLY A 11 7.76 -1.60 12.19
C GLY A 11 6.25 -1.71 12.09
N THR A 12 5.72 -1.95 10.89
CA THR A 12 4.28 -2.01 10.68
C THR A 12 3.88 -3.26 9.90
N LEU A 13 4.36 -3.39 8.66
CA LEU A 13 3.98 -4.53 7.82
C LEU A 13 4.90 -5.72 7.98
N LEU A 14 6.15 -5.49 8.36
CA LEU A 14 7.09 -6.59 8.52
C LEU A 14 7.05 -7.11 9.96
N ASP A 15 7.16 -8.42 10.09
CA ASP A 15 7.23 -9.04 11.41
C ASP A 15 8.65 -8.90 11.98
N GLU A 16 8.88 -9.51 13.13
CA GLU A 16 10.18 -9.40 13.81
C GLU A 16 11.31 -10.08 13.03
N ASN A 17 10.97 -10.93 12.07
CA ASN A 17 11.93 -11.58 11.19
C ASN A 17 12.14 -10.82 9.88
N GLY A 18 11.54 -9.66 9.75
CA GLY A 18 11.66 -8.85 8.54
C GLY A 18 10.87 -9.40 7.36
N GLN A 19 9.80 -10.13 7.62
CA GLN A 19 8.98 -10.74 6.58
C GLN A 19 7.54 -10.29 6.71
N VAL A 20 6.80 -10.36 5.59
CA VAL A 20 5.38 -10.02 5.57
C VAL A 20 4.60 -11.22 6.09
N PRO A 21 3.81 -11.08 7.15
CA PRO A 21 2.99 -12.19 7.65
C PRO A 21 1.98 -12.64 6.60
N PRO A 22 1.69 -13.94 6.53
CA PRO A 22 0.73 -14.45 5.54
C PRO A 22 -0.65 -13.81 5.63
N GLU A 23 -1.09 -13.44 6.82
CA GLU A 23 -2.39 -12.79 7.01
C GLU A 23 -2.47 -11.46 6.27
N THR A 24 -1.34 -10.80 6.08
CA THR A 24 -1.30 -9.54 5.37
C THR A 24 -1.66 -9.73 3.91
N TYR A 25 -1.19 -10.80 3.30
CA TYR A 25 -1.55 -11.09 1.91
C TYR A 25 -3.06 -11.30 1.77
N GLU A 26 -3.65 -12.04 2.72
CA GLU A 26 -5.09 -12.28 2.68
C GLU A 26 -5.88 -10.97 2.83
N LEU A 27 -5.41 -10.10 3.70
CA LEU A 27 -6.04 -8.80 3.90
C LEU A 27 -5.97 -7.96 2.63
N ILE A 28 -4.81 -7.94 1.98
CA ILE A 28 -4.64 -7.16 0.75
C ILE A 28 -5.58 -7.67 -0.34
N LEU A 29 -5.70 -8.98 -0.48
CA LEU A 29 -6.60 -9.56 -1.47
C LEU A 29 -8.05 -9.22 -1.17
N ALA A 30 -8.45 -9.28 0.10
CA ALA A 30 -9.81 -8.94 0.49
C ALA A 30 -10.12 -7.47 0.20
N LEU A 31 -9.18 -6.59 0.50
CA LEU A 31 -9.36 -5.17 0.21
C LEU A 31 -9.49 -4.93 -1.29
N HIS A 32 -8.66 -5.59 -2.07
CA HIS A 32 -8.71 -5.45 -3.52
C HIS A 32 -10.07 -5.87 -4.07
N GLU A 33 -10.62 -6.97 -3.55
CA GLU A 33 -11.92 -7.45 -3.98
C GLU A 33 -13.04 -6.47 -3.65
N HIS A 34 -12.85 -5.66 -2.62
CA HIS A 34 -13.83 -4.67 -2.21
C HIS A 34 -13.56 -3.28 -2.82
N GLY A 35 -12.64 -3.21 -3.77
CA GLY A 35 -12.35 -1.96 -4.44
C GLY A 35 -11.55 -0.98 -3.60
N VAL A 36 -10.85 -1.47 -2.60
CA VAL A 36 -10.02 -0.64 -1.73
C VAL A 36 -8.55 -0.84 -2.10
N HIS A 37 -7.84 0.26 -2.37
CA HIS A 37 -6.41 0.20 -2.65
C HIS A 37 -5.62 0.10 -1.35
N PHE A 38 -4.66 -0.81 -1.32
CA PHE A 38 -3.73 -0.89 -0.21
C PHE A 38 -2.35 -0.52 -0.74
N ALA A 39 -1.70 0.44 -0.11
CA ALA A 39 -0.39 0.92 -0.55
C ALA A 39 0.67 0.65 0.51
N ALA A 40 1.78 0.08 0.09
CA ALA A 40 2.96 -0.05 0.95
C ALA A 40 3.92 1.09 0.60
N SER A 41 4.36 1.81 1.62
CA SER A 41 5.23 2.96 1.45
C SER A 41 6.61 2.64 2.04
N SER A 42 7.67 2.91 1.31
CA SER A 42 9.01 2.54 1.75
C SER A 42 10.08 3.32 1.00
N GLY A 43 11.27 3.40 1.60
CA GLY A 43 12.45 3.91 0.90
C GLY A 43 13.02 2.91 -0.07
N ARG A 44 12.57 1.66 -0.04
CA ARG A 44 13.04 0.62 -0.95
C ARG A 44 12.54 0.86 -2.36
N ARG A 45 13.27 0.32 -3.34
CA ARG A 45 12.86 0.42 -4.74
C ARG A 45 11.70 -0.52 -5.01
N TYR A 46 10.97 -0.22 -6.08
CA TYR A 46 9.79 -1.00 -6.44
C TYR A 46 10.10 -2.49 -6.63
N ASP A 47 11.20 -2.80 -7.34
CA ASP A 47 11.54 -4.20 -7.59
C ASP A 47 11.78 -4.96 -6.29
N ARG A 48 12.33 -4.27 -5.29
CA ARG A 48 12.55 -4.88 -3.98
C ARG A 48 11.24 -5.12 -3.25
N LEU A 49 10.32 -4.16 -3.33
CA LEU A 49 9.01 -4.31 -2.71
C LEU A 49 8.21 -5.44 -3.36
N CYS A 50 8.37 -5.63 -4.66
CA CYS A 50 7.71 -6.74 -5.33
C CYS A 50 8.13 -8.10 -4.80
N GLU A 51 9.36 -8.21 -4.29
CA GLU A 51 9.82 -9.45 -3.69
C GLU A 51 9.06 -9.75 -2.40
N PHE A 52 8.86 -8.72 -1.57
CA PHE A 52 8.12 -8.89 -0.32
C PHE A 52 6.66 -9.26 -0.56
N PHE A 53 6.07 -8.71 -1.61
CA PHE A 53 4.63 -8.86 -1.87
C PHE A 53 4.34 -9.67 -3.12
N ALA A 54 5.26 -10.56 -3.50
CA ALA A 54 5.15 -11.32 -4.74
C ALA A 54 3.77 -11.94 -4.98
N PRO A 55 3.12 -12.56 -3.98
CA PRO A 55 1.81 -13.18 -4.24
C PRO A 55 0.71 -12.19 -4.59
N VAL A 56 0.85 -10.93 -4.21
CA VAL A 56 -0.23 -9.95 -4.34
C VAL A 56 0.22 -8.65 -5.03
N ARG A 57 1.40 -8.63 -5.60
CA ARG A 57 1.98 -7.37 -6.07
C ARG A 57 1.14 -6.63 -7.11
N ASP A 58 0.36 -7.36 -7.89
CA ASP A 58 -0.49 -6.75 -8.93
C ASP A 58 -1.86 -6.34 -8.39
N LYS A 59 -2.10 -6.56 -7.11
CA LYS A 59 -3.39 -6.26 -6.48
C LYS A 59 -3.24 -5.24 -5.37
N MET A 60 -2.15 -4.49 -5.39
CA MET A 60 -1.88 -3.47 -4.38
C MET A 60 -1.08 -2.34 -5.00
N ASP A 61 -0.92 -1.26 -4.26
CA ASP A 61 -0.18 -0.09 -4.69
C ASP A 61 1.14 -0.01 -3.94
N PHE A 62 2.11 0.68 -4.54
CA PHE A 62 3.41 0.90 -3.91
C PHE A 62 3.82 2.35 -4.03
N VAL A 63 4.28 2.93 -2.93
CA VAL A 63 4.96 4.21 -2.93
C VAL A 63 6.41 3.91 -2.56
N ALA A 64 7.22 3.70 -3.57
CA ALA A 64 8.58 3.19 -3.41
C ALA A 64 9.62 4.29 -3.57
N ALA A 65 10.86 3.99 -3.16
CA ALA A 65 11.99 4.91 -3.28
C ALA A 65 11.65 6.29 -2.71
N ASN A 66 11.03 6.30 -1.53
CA ASN A 66 10.63 7.53 -0.84
C ASN A 66 9.75 8.42 -1.70
N GLY A 67 8.87 7.82 -2.49
CA GLY A 67 7.92 8.56 -3.30
C GLY A 67 8.35 8.80 -4.73
N ALA A 68 9.56 8.37 -5.09
CA ALA A 68 10.04 8.58 -6.46
C ALA A 68 9.40 7.60 -7.45
N GLN A 69 8.89 6.47 -6.96
CA GLN A 69 8.27 5.46 -7.81
C GLN A 69 6.90 5.10 -7.22
N VAL A 70 5.84 5.36 -7.97
CA VAL A 70 4.49 5.03 -7.52
C VAL A 70 3.84 4.10 -8.52
N TYR A 71 3.32 2.99 -8.02
CA TYR A 71 2.65 1.97 -8.82
C TYR A 71 1.29 1.67 -8.23
N ALA A 72 0.28 1.59 -9.08
CA ALA A 72 -1.06 1.20 -8.67
C ALA A 72 -1.49 0.00 -9.50
N ASP A 73 -1.83 -1.10 -8.82
CA ASP A 73 -2.27 -2.36 -9.46
C ASP A 73 -1.27 -2.83 -10.51
N GLY A 74 0.02 -2.69 -10.20
CA GLY A 74 1.09 -3.18 -11.06
C GLY A 74 1.53 -2.22 -12.16
N LYS A 75 0.96 -1.01 -12.21
CA LYS A 75 1.28 -0.04 -13.25
C LYS A 75 1.83 1.24 -12.66
N MET A 76 2.87 1.79 -13.29
CA MET A 76 3.43 3.06 -12.87
C MET A 76 2.42 4.17 -13.09
N VAL A 77 2.30 5.04 -12.10
CA VAL A 77 1.36 6.16 -12.18
C VAL A 77 2.07 7.46 -11.80
N ASP A 78 1.47 8.59 -12.18
CA ASP A 78 1.98 9.89 -11.83
C ASP A 78 1.84 10.09 -10.32
N ARG A 79 2.96 10.33 -9.64
CA ARG A 79 2.93 10.40 -8.18
C ARG A 79 2.16 11.62 -7.68
N GLU A 80 2.15 12.71 -8.42
CA GLU A 80 1.41 13.90 -7.98
C GLU A 80 -0.09 13.65 -8.05
N VAL A 81 -0.55 13.02 -9.13
CA VAL A 81 -1.96 12.68 -9.28
C VAL A 81 -2.36 11.67 -8.19
N TYR A 82 -1.53 10.66 -7.98
CA TYR A 82 -1.81 9.65 -6.97
C TYR A 82 -1.88 10.27 -5.58
N SER A 83 -0.91 11.10 -5.23
CA SER A 83 -0.88 11.74 -3.93
C SER A 83 -2.08 12.65 -3.71
N HIS A 84 -2.48 13.37 -4.74
CA HIS A 84 -3.64 14.24 -4.64
C HIS A 84 -4.92 13.44 -4.37
N LEU A 85 -5.11 12.33 -5.08
CA LEU A 85 -6.27 11.47 -4.87
C LEU A 85 -6.25 10.86 -3.48
N ALA A 86 -5.09 10.41 -3.03
CA ALA A 86 -4.95 9.79 -1.72
C ALA A 86 -5.28 10.79 -0.62
N ILE A 87 -4.75 12.01 -0.72
CA ILE A 87 -5.01 13.04 0.29
C ILE A 87 -6.49 13.37 0.35
N ARG A 88 -7.12 13.52 -0.81
CA ARG A 88 -8.55 13.82 -0.86
C ARG A 88 -9.38 12.73 -0.18
N ARG A 89 -9.05 11.48 -0.45
CA ARG A 89 -9.82 10.37 0.10
C ARG A 89 -9.63 10.24 1.59
N LEU A 90 -8.41 10.42 2.07
CA LEU A 90 -8.16 10.36 3.49
C LEU A 90 -8.85 11.50 4.23
N ALA A 91 -8.91 12.67 3.63
CA ALA A 91 -9.61 13.81 4.22
C ALA A 91 -11.11 13.58 4.29
N GLN A 92 -11.68 12.87 3.32
CA GLN A 92 -13.11 12.61 3.27
C GLN A 92 -13.51 11.38 4.07
N ALA A 93 -12.57 10.49 4.35
CA ALA A 93 -12.85 9.25 5.05
C ALA A 93 -11.77 8.96 6.08
N PRO A 94 -11.63 9.83 7.09
CA PRO A 94 -10.55 9.69 8.07
C PRO A 94 -10.57 8.37 8.82
N GLN A 95 -11.72 7.72 8.92
CA GLN A 95 -11.79 6.42 9.57
C GLN A 95 -10.94 5.37 8.88
N TYR A 96 -10.67 5.53 7.59
CA TYR A 96 -9.82 4.57 6.90
C TYR A 96 -8.39 4.66 7.37
N SER A 97 -7.88 5.86 7.58
CA SER A 97 -6.51 6.00 8.08
C SER A 97 -6.39 5.49 9.50
N GLN A 98 -7.45 5.62 10.29
CA GLN A 98 -7.44 5.09 11.65
C GLN A 98 -7.46 3.57 11.66
N LEU A 99 -8.25 2.98 10.77
CA LEU A 99 -8.37 1.53 10.73
C LEU A 99 -7.12 0.86 10.21
N SER A 100 -6.44 1.50 9.27
CA SER A 100 -5.38 0.83 8.55
C SER A 100 -4.19 0.50 9.42
N PHE A 101 -3.90 1.27 10.45
CA PHE A 101 -2.63 1.10 11.15
C PHE A 101 -2.75 1.12 12.63
N ARG A 102 -3.82 0.59 13.09
CA ARG A 102 -3.98 0.39 14.49
C ARG A 102 -3.32 -0.87 14.86
N HIS A 103 -2.24 -0.80 15.39
CA HIS A 103 -1.46 -1.97 15.71
C HIS A 103 -1.16 -2.02 17.17
#